data_f1f32f9f7eac0b9261627fa71b76b209
#
_entry.id   f1f32f9f7eac0b9261627fa71b76b209
#
_cell.length_a   1.000
_cell.length_b   1.000
_cell.length_c   1.000
_cell.angle_alpha   90.00
_cell.angle_beta   90.00
_cell.angle_gamma   90.00
#
_symmetry.space_group_name_H-M   'P 1'
#
loop_
_entity.id
_entity.type
_entity.pdbx_description
1 polymer ?
#
loop_
_entity_poly.entity_id
_entity_poly.type
_entity_poly.pdbx_seq_one_letter_code
_entity_poly.pdbx_strand_id
1 'polypeptide(L)'
;MTENLNDKIIIYQSEDGKTQLDVKLEGETVWLTQAQMVELFQSSKATISEHIKHIIEDDELEANSTVRKFRTVQQEGKRQVSRIVSYYNLDMIISVGYRVNTKRGIRFRQWANSVLKQYLVKGYAINENIRKHQIAELRQLIQVLGRAIQQQPEKTTDESNALFDVVVDYTYALDTLDNYDYQRLHIAKTTKEEPFHATYENAMHEIDILRQKFGGSVLFGNEKDESFKSSIGQIYQTFDGTELYPSVEEKAAMLLYLVTKNHSFSDGNKRIAATLFLWFMNNNNILYRPDGSKRIADNTLVALTLMIAESKTEEKDIMVKVVVNLINQAN
;
A
#
# COMPACT_ATOMS: atom_id res chain seq x y z
N MET A 1 -13.84 -5.42 -36.20
CA MET A 1 -13.31 -4.28 -35.41
C MET A 1 -13.68 -4.53 -33.99
N THR A 2 -12.78 -5.09 -33.26
CA THR A 2 -12.94 -5.44 -31.83
C THR A 2 -12.84 -4.14 -31.03
N GLU A 3 -13.95 -3.73 -30.40
CA GLU A 3 -13.94 -2.68 -29.39
C GLU A 3 -13.06 -3.15 -28.22
N ASN A 4 -11.97 -2.42 -27.99
CA ASN A 4 -11.12 -2.63 -26.83
C ASN A 4 -11.89 -2.24 -25.57
N LEU A 5 -12.16 -3.21 -24.71
CA LEU A 5 -12.84 -3.06 -23.41
C LEU A 5 -12.04 -2.25 -22.36
N ASN A 6 -10.88 -1.70 -22.72
CA ASN A 6 -9.92 -1.10 -21.79
C ASN A 6 -9.97 0.44 -21.68
N ASP A 7 -10.95 1.12 -22.30
CA ASP A 7 -10.96 2.58 -22.34
C ASP A 7 -11.93 3.24 -21.31
N LYS A 8 -12.27 2.54 -20.21
CA LYS A 8 -13.12 3.10 -19.17
C LYS A 8 -12.28 3.69 -18.04
N ILE A 9 -12.04 4.99 -18.06
CA ILE A 9 -11.49 5.69 -16.88
C ILE A 9 -12.63 6.24 -16.03
N ILE A 10 -12.62 5.89 -14.74
CA ILE A 10 -13.47 6.53 -13.74
C ILE A 10 -12.79 7.84 -13.33
N ILE A 11 -13.27 8.97 -13.84
CA ILE A 11 -12.74 10.29 -13.45
C ILE A 11 -13.17 10.65 -12.05
N TYR A 12 -14.35 10.25 -11.65
CA TYR A 12 -14.93 10.55 -10.34
C TYR A 12 -15.95 9.49 -9.96
N GLN A 13 -15.75 8.84 -8.81
CA GLN A 13 -16.73 7.96 -8.21
C GLN A 13 -17.36 8.69 -7.01
N SER A 14 -18.70 8.87 -7.04
CA SER A 14 -19.40 9.40 -5.89
C SER A 14 -19.33 8.40 -4.72
N GLU A 15 -19.35 8.89 -3.46
CA GLU A 15 -19.28 8.04 -2.26
C GLU A 15 -20.37 6.94 -2.20
N ASP A 16 -21.48 7.15 -2.92
CA ASP A 16 -22.56 6.18 -3.05
C ASP A 16 -22.40 5.17 -4.20
N GLY A 17 -21.25 5.21 -4.92
CA GLY A 17 -20.90 4.29 -6.01
C GLY A 17 -21.81 4.37 -7.25
N LYS A 18 -22.80 5.26 -7.28
CA LYS A 18 -23.88 5.27 -8.27
C LYS A 18 -23.59 6.04 -9.55
N THR A 19 -22.50 6.78 -9.60
CA THR A 19 -22.15 7.55 -10.82
C THR A 19 -20.83 7.04 -11.38
N GLN A 20 -20.94 6.11 -12.32
CA GLN A 20 -19.85 5.69 -13.18
C GLN A 20 -20.08 6.35 -14.54
N LEU A 21 -19.23 7.27 -14.95
CA LEU A 21 -19.26 7.86 -16.28
C LEU A 21 -18.35 7.08 -17.21
N ASP A 22 -18.92 6.54 -18.28
CA ASP A 22 -18.15 5.97 -19.38
C ASP A 22 -17.46 7.11 -20.12
N VAL A 23 -16.15 7.16 -20.05
CA VAL A 23 -15.33 8.23 -20.59
C VAL A 23 -14.53 7.71 -21.76
N LYS A 24 -14.50 8.43 -22.85
CA LYS A 24 -13.66 8.11 -24.00
C LYS A 24 -12.27 8.68 -23.78
N LEU A 25 -11.27 7.80 -23.71
CA LEU A 25 -9.86 8.15 -23.80
C LEU A 25 -9.47 8.28 -25.28
N GLU A 26 -8.87 9.38 -25.63
CA GLU A 26 -8.23 9.55 -26.93
C GLU A 26 -6.93 10.34 -26.73
N GLY A 27 -5.81 9.68 -26.91
CA GLY A 27 -4.51 10.22 -26.54
C GLY A 27 -4.31 10.28 -25.00
N GLU A 28 -3.72 11.35 -24.51
CA GLU A 28 -3.43 11.56 -23.07
C GLU A 28 -4.54 12.32 -22.33
N THR A 29 -5.74 12.48 -22.93
CA THR A 29 -6.82 13.28 -22.34
C THR A 29 -8.17 12.59 -22.43
N VAL A 30 -9.06 13.04 -21.59
CA VAL A 30 -10.42 12.57 -21.45
C VAL A 30 -11.37 13.51 -22.18
N TRP A 31 -12.36 12.97 -22.88
CA TRP A 31 -13.35 13.74 -23.63
C TRP A 31 -14.77 13.47 -23.13
N LEU A 32 -15.48 14.52 -22.71
CA LEU A 32 -16.90 14.46 -22.34
C LEU A 32 -17.76 15.31 -23.26
N THR A 33 -18.97 14.84 -23.48
CA THR A 33 -20.04 15.66 -24.07
C THR A 33 -20.62 16.61 -23.03
N GLN A 34 -21.32 17.65 -23.48
CA GLN A 34 -22.04 18.55 -22.59
C GLN A 34 -23.09 17.80 -21.74
N ALA A 35 -23.76 16.79 -22.29
CA ALA A 35 -24.73 15.97 -21.56
C ALA A 35 -24.05 15.19 -20.41
N GLN A 36 -22.88 14.63 -20.66
CA GLN A 36 -22.09 13.95 -19.63
C GLN A 36 -21.59 14.91 -18.53
N MET A 37 -21.21 16.15 -18.90
CA MET A 37 -20.88 17.17 -17.89
C MET A 37 -22.09 17.60 -17.04
N VAL A 38 -23.27 17.68 -17.64
CA VAL A 38 -24.53 17.94 -16.91
C VAL A 38 -24.79 16.85 -15.87
N GLU A 39 -24.58 15.59 -16.21
CA GLU A 39 -24.70 14.44 -15.31
C GLU A 39 -23.61 14.44 -14.25
N LEU A 40 -22.33 14.64 -14.64
CA LEU A 40 -21.17 14.68 -13.74
C LEU A 40 -21.37 15.71 -12.63
N PHE A 41 -21.73 16.92 -13.00
CA PHE A 41 -21.84 18.04 -12.06
C PHE A 41 -23.24 18.22 -11.48
N GLN A 42 -24.23 17.42 -11.89
CA GLN A 42 -25.65 17.61 -11.54
C GLN A 42 -26.12 19.07 -11.73
N SER A 43 -25.82 19.62 -12.89
CA SER A 43 -26.14 20.99 -13.29
C SER A 43 -27.14 21.02 -14.44
N SER A 44 -27.63 22.21 -14.81
CA SER A 44 -28.45 22.36 -15.98
C SER A 44 -27.65 22.47 -17.28
N LYS A 45 -28.23 22.07 -18.40
CA LYS A 45 -27.59 22.25 -19.72
C LYS A 45 -27.29 23.74 -20.01
N ALA A 46 -28.19 24.65 -19.58
CA ALA A 46 -27.98 26.07 -19.76
C ALA A 46 -26.74 26.57 -19.01
N THR A 47 -26.64 26.21 -17.73
CA THR A 47 -25.48 26.58 -16.88
C THR A 47 -24.14 26.04 -17.44
N ILE A 48 -24.11 24.78 -17.87
CA ILE A 48 -22.90 24.21 -18.47
C ILE A 48 -22.54 24.94 -19.78
N SER A 49 -23.54 25.23 -20.63
CA SER A 49 -23.31 26.00 -21.86
C SER A 49 -22.75 27.39 -21.60
N GLU A 50 -23.32 28.09 -20.59
CA GLU A 50 -22.88 29.42 -20.18
C GLU A 50 -21.45 29.44 -19.68
N HIS A 51 -21.09 28.45 -18.82
CA HIS A 51 -19.70 28.31 -18.33
C HIS A 51 -18.73 28.04 -19.46
N ILE A 52 -19.04 27.12 -20.38
CA ILE A 52 -18.19 26.83 -21.56
C ILE A 52 -18.01 28.10 -22.42
N LYS A 53 -19.10 28.84 -22.63
CA LYS A 53 -19.05 30.07 -23.41
C LYS A 53 -18.13 31.12 -22.77
N HIS A 54 -18.28 31.37 -21.47
CA HIS A 54 -17.44 32.34 -20.74
C HIS A 54 -15.98 31.90 -20.69
N ILE A 55 -15.65 30.61 -20.52
CA ILE A 55 -14.28 30.11 -20.51
C ILE A 55 -13.56 30.43 -21.84
N ILE A 56 -14.30 30.33 -22.97
CA ILE A 56 -13.74 30.64 -24.29
C ILE A 56 -13.69 32.16 -24.52
N GLU A 57 -14.73 32.90 -24.13
CA GLU A 57 -14.80 34.35 -24.31
C GLU A 57 -13.80 35.10 -23.42
N ASP A 58 -13.47 34.57 -22.24
CA ASP A 58 -12.49 35.12 -21.32
C ASP A 58 -11.04 34.74 -21.69
N ASP A 59 -10.82 34.04 -22.81
CA ASP A 59 -9.51 33.50 -23.28
C ASP A 59 -8.83 32.58 -22.24
N GLU A 60 -9.62 31.97 -21.32
CA GLU A 60 -9.08 31.01 -20.35
C GLU A 60 -8.59 29.75 -21.07
N LEU A 61 -9.33 29.29 -22.10
CA LEU A 61 -8.99 28.14 -22.93
C LEU A 61 -9.30 28.40 -24.41
N GLU A 62 -8.43 27.93 -25.30
CA GLU A 62 -8.64 28.00 -26.74
C GLU A 62 -9.66 26.96 -27.22
N ALA A 63 -10.68 27.38 -27.98
CA ALA A 63 -11.71 26.49 -28.47
C ALA A 63 -11.14 25.38 -29.39
N ASN A 64 -10.12 25.67 -30.20
CA ASN A 64 -9.55 24.74 -31.18
C ASN A 64 -8.82 23.56 -30.49
N SER A 65 -8.25 23.76 -29.31
CA SER A 65 -7.51 22.74 -28.56
C SER A 65 -8.43 21.97 -27.59
N THR A 66 -9.55 22.56 -27.17
CA THR A 66 -10.41 22.03 -26.10
C THR A 66 -11.75 21.48 -26.57
N VAL A 67 -12.15 21.75 -27.80
CA VAL A 67 -13.45 21.29 -28.36
C VAL A 67 -13.23 20.53 -29.66
N ARG A 68 -13.73 19.29 -29.69
CA ARG A 68 -13.78 18.48 -30.94
C ARG A 68 -15.20 18.10 -31.32
N LYS A 69 -15.49 18.05 -32.61
CA LYS A 69 -16.79 17.68 -33.14
C LYS A 69 -16.72 16.30 -33.76
N PHE A 70 -17.49 15.36 -33.23
CA PHE A 70 -17.59 14.01 -33.81
C PHE A 70 -18.99 13.75 -34.36
N ARG A 71 -19.05 13.03 -35.46
CA ARG A 71 -20.30 12.55 -36.03
C ARG A 71 -20.68 11.25 -35.31
N THR A 72 -21.74 11.27 -34.51
CA THR A 72 -22.30 10.10 -33.84
C THR A 72 -23.60 9.66 -34.51
N VAL A 73 -23.77 8.34 -34.64
CA VAL A 73 -25.01 7.75 -35.15
C VAL A 73 -25.77 7.23 -33.94
N GLN A 74 -26.95 7.80 -33.69
CA GLN A 74 -27.84 7.37 -32.62
C GLN A 74 -29.09 6.74 -33.21
N GLN A 75 -29.58 5.66 -32.56
CA GLN A 75 -30.80 5.02 -32.96
C GLN A 75 -31.99 5.69 -32.21
N GLU A 76 -32.82 6.40 -32.96
CA GLU A 76 -34.07 7.00 -32.48
C GLU A 76 -35.23 6.14 -33.00
N GLY A 77 -35.75 5.25 -32.14
CA GLY A 77 -36.76 4.28 -32.52
C GLY A 77 -36.24 3.32 -33.61
N LYS A 78 -36.88 3.33 -34.84
CA LYS A 78 -36.48 2.50 -36.00
C LYS A 78 -35.53 3.20 -36.98
N ARG A 79 -35.10 4.45 -36.70
CA ARG A 79 -34.29 5.25 -37.63
C ARG A 79 -32.91 5.51 -37.01
N GLN A 80 -31.85 5.39 -37.82
CA GLN A 80 -30.52 5.86 -37.50
C GLN A 80 -30.40 7.34 -37.85
N VAL A 81 -30.12 8.18 -36.85
CA VAL A 81 -29.92 9.63 -37.05
C VAL A 81 -28.48 9.98 -36.76
N SER A 82 -27.84 10.60 -37.77
CA SER A 82 -26.46 11.09 -37.63
C SER A 82 -26.48 12.53 -37.10
N ARG A 83 -25.82 12.75 -35.94
CA ARG A 83 -25.68 14.09 -35.33
C ARG A 83 -24.22 14.43 -35.08
N ILE A 84 -23.88 15.71 -35.21
CA ILE A 84 -22.58 16.25 -34.84
C ILE A 84 -22.67 16.60 -33.35
N VAL A 85 -21.85 15.96 -32.51
CA VAL A 85 -21.80 16.18 -31.07
C VAL A 85 -20.45 16.79 -30.71
N SER A 86 -20.45 17.86 -29.93
CA SER A 86 -19.25 18.47 -29.39
C SER A 86 -18.78 17.72 -28.14
N TYR A 87 -17.49 17.40 -28.13
CA TYR A 87 -16.77 16.83 -27.02
C TYR A 87 -15.76 17.84 -26.48
N TYR A 88 -15.56 17.85 -25.21
CA TYR A 88 -14.73 18.77 -24.45
C TYR A 88 -13.62 17.99 -23.72
N ASN A 89 -12.38 18.48 -23.80
CA ASN A 89 -11.24 17.81 -23.17
C ASN A 89 -11.21 18.00 -21.66
N LEU A 90 -10.22 17.39 -21.00
CA LEU A 90 -10.06 17.44 -19.54
C LEU A 90 -9.90 18.87 -19.02
N ASP A 91 -9.21 19.76 -19.75
CA ASP A 91 -9.02 21.15 -19.34
C ASP A 91 -10.36 21.88 -19.22
N MET A 92 -11.20 21.74 -20.26
CA MET A 92 -12.56 22.31 -20.24
C MET A 92 -13.42 21.72 -19.10
N ILE A 93 -13.31 20.42 -18.85
CA ILE A 93 -14.04 19.75 -17.76
C ILE A 93 -13.62 20.31 -16.41
N ILE A 94 -12.32 20.51 -16.19
CA ILE A 94 -11.77 21.08 -14.96
C ILE A 94 -12.25 22.53 -14.78
N SER A 95 -12.12 23.38 -15.81
CA SER A 95 -12.55 24.78 -15.75
C SER A 95 -14.03 24.95 -15.47
N VAL A 96 -14.88 24.13 -16.10
CA VAL A 96 -16.33 24.09 -15.82
C VAL A 96 -16.57 23.63 -14.37
N GLY A 97 -15.88 22.60 -13.90
CA GLY A 97 -16.02 22.05 -12.53
C GLY A 97 -15.69 23.07 -11.43
N TYR A 98 -14.73 23.96 -11.69
CA TYR A 98 -14.43 25.06 -10.76
C TYR A 98 -15.50 26.15 -10.73
N ARG A 99 -16.25 26.34 -11.80
CA ARG A 99 -17.29 27.39 -11.92
C ARG A 99 -18.68 26.92 -11.46
N VAL A 100 -18.96 25.62 -11.55
CA VAL A 100 -20.29 25.06 -11.22
C VAL A 100 -20.58 25.14 -9.71
N ASN A 101 -21.72 25.79 -9.36
CA ASN A 101 -22.17 25.94 -7.96
C ASN A 101 -23.18 24.86 -7.55
N THR A 102 -22.76 23.59 -7.55
CA THR A 102 -23.58 22.45 -7.09
C THR A 102 -22.82 21.67 -6.01
N LYS A 103 -23.55 20.82 -5.26
CA LYS A 103 -22.90 19.94 -4.28
C LYS A 103 -21.83 19.04 -4.92
N ARG A 104 -22.05 18.56 -6.14
CA ARG A 104 -21.06 17.78 -6.89
C ARG A 104 -19.89 18.63 -7.37
N GLY A 105 -20.13 19.86 -7.82
CA GLY A 105 -19.04 20.79 -8.14
C GLY A 105 -18.15 21.11 -6.94
N ILE A 106 -18.75 21.27 -5.75
CA ILE A 106 -17.98 21.46 -4.51
C ILE A 106 -17.10 20.25 -4.21
N ARG A 107 -17.65 19.02 -4.28
CA ARG A 107 -16.88 17.79 -4.06
C ARG A 107 -15.76 17.60 -5.09
N PHE A 108 -16.04 17.93 -6.36
CA PHE A 108 -15.03 17.90 -7.42
C PHE A 108 -13.88 18.85 -7.10
N ARG A 109 -14.15 20.09 -6.69
CA ARG A 109 -13.08 21.04 -6.28
C ARG A 109 -12.29 20.56 -5.06
N GLN A 110 -12.96 19.98 -4.07
CA GLN A 110 -12.28 19.41 -2.90
C GLN A 110 -11.33 18.28 -3.30
N TRP A 111 -11.79 17.38 -4.17
CA TRP A 111 -10.97 16.31 -4.72
C TRP A 111 -9.79 16.86 -5.54
N ALA A 112 -10.04 17.78 -6.50
CA ALA A 112 -9.00 18.36 -7.32
C ALA A 112 -7.93 19.09 -6.47
N ASN A 113 -8.36 19.87 -5.47
CA ASN A 113 -7.45 20.50 -4.52
C ASN A 113 -6.64 19.49 -3.68
N SER A 114 -7.26 18.36 -3.30
CA SER A 114 -6.56 17.28 -2.60
C SER A 114 -5.44 16.70 -3.47
N VAL A 115 -5.73 16.39 -4.75
CA VAL A 115 -4.75 15.89 -5.71
C VAL A 115 -3.61 16.88 -5.93
N LEU A 116 -3.96 18.17 -6.16
CA LEU A 116 -2.98 19.23 -6.33
C LEU A 116 -2.10 19.42 -5.09
N LYS A 117 -2.70 19.38 -3.90
CA LYS A 117 -1.97 19.47 -2.64
C LYS A 117 -1.01 18.28 -2.45
N GLN A 118 -1.44 17.07 -2.79
CA GLN A 118 -0.57 15.91 -2.74
C GLN A 118 0.62 16.08 -3.70
N TYR A 119 0.37 16.53 -4.92
CA TYR A 119 1.43 16.78 -5.89
C TYR A 119 2.43 17.85 -5.42
N LEU A 120 1.95 18.97 -4.91
CA LEU A 120 2.81 20.07 -4.42
C LEU A 120 3.62 19.69 -3.18
N VAL A 121 3.05 18.88 -2.28
CA VAL A 121 3.70 18.51 -1.01
C VAL A 121 4.61 17.30 -1.18
N LYS A 122 4.17 16.28 -1.93
CA LYS A 122 4.86 14.98 -2.08
C LYS A 122 5.67 14.88 -3.37
N GLY A 123 5.47 15.78 -4.35
CA GLY A 123 6.08 15.71 -5.67
C GLY A 123 5.39 14.76 -6.65
N TYR A 124 4.36 14.04 -6.24
CA TYR A 124 3.55 13.12 -7.08
C TYR A 124 2.11 13.00 -6.56
N ALA A 125 1.19 12.65 -7.46
CA ALA A 125 -0.18 12.27 -7.13
C ALA A 125 -0.52 10.95 -7.84
N ILE A 126 -0.99 9.95 -7.09
CA ILE A 126 -1.30 8.61 -7.60
C ILE A 126 -2.81 8.41 -7.61
N ASN A 127 -3.33 7.86 -8.71
CA ASN A 127 -4.71 7.39 -8.75
C ASN A 127 -4.81 6.05 -8.01
N GLU A 128 -5.29 6.08 -6.77
CA GLU A 128 -5.39 4.91 -5.89
C GLU A 128 -6.26 3.78 -6.48
N ASN A 129 -7.29 4.11 -7.25
CA ASN A 129 -8.16 3.09 -7.83
C ASN A 129 -7.46 2.31 -8.95
N ILE A 130 -6.71 3.00 -9.82
CA ILE A 130 -5.91 2.36 -10.88
C ILE A 130 -4.83 1.49 -10.23
N ARG A 131 -4.14 2.00 -9.21
CA ARG A 131 -3.10 1.27 -8.51
C ARG A 131 -3.63 0.01 -7.82
N LYS A 132 -4.76 0.09 -7.11
CA LYS A 132 -5.40 -1.09 -6.48
C LYS A 132 -5.80 -2.14 -7.51
N HIS A 133 -6.30 -1.71 -8.66
CA HIS A 133 -6.67 -2.62 -9.74
C HIS A 133 -5.46 -3.33 -10.32
N GLN A 134 -4.38 -2.59 -10.62
CA GLN A 134 -3.13 -3.16 -11.13
C GLN A 134 -2.48 -4.14 -10.14
N ILE A 135 -2.50 -3.82 -8.84
CA ILE A 135 -2.00 -4.73 -7.79
C ILE A 135 -2.87 -5.99 -7.71
N ALA A 136 -4.21 -5.86 -7.79
CA ALA A 136 -5.11 -7.00 -7.77
C ALA A 136 -4.92 -7.91 -8.99
N GLU A 137 -4.73 -7.34 -10.18
CA GLU A 137 -4.41 -8.08 -11.41
C GLU A 137 -3.07 -8.80 -11.31
N LEU A 138 -2.04 -8.13 -10.77
CA LEU A 138 -0.72 -8.74 -10.55
C LEU A 138 -0.81 -9.91 -9.57
N ARG A 139 -1.54 -9.77 -8.46
CA ARG A 139 -1.80 -10.86 -7.50
C ARG A 139 -2.49 -12.05 -8.17
N GLN A 140 -3.50 -11.78 -8.98
CA GLN A 140 -4.22 -12.83 -9.69
C GLN A 140 -3.30 -13.58 -10.66
N LEU A 141 -2.43 -12.89 -11.38
CA LEU A 141 -1.42 -13.48 -12.26
C LEU A 141 -0.43 -14.35 -11.46
N ILE A 142 0.06 -13.86 -10.33
CA ILE A 142 0.97 -14.60 -9.45
C ILE A 142 0.31 -15.88 -8.91
N GLN A 143 -0.96 -15.81 -8.49
CA GLN A 143 -1.71 -16.97 -8.02
C GLN A 143 -1.95 -17.99 -9.15
N VAL A 144 -2.20 -17.53 -10.39
CA VAL A 144 -2.35 -18.42 -11.56
C VAL A 144 -1.02 -19.11 -11.87
N LEU A 145 0.09 -18.37 -11.86
CA LEU A 145 1.43 -18.92 -12.05
C LEU A 145 1.78 -19.95 -10.97
N GLY A 146 1.48 -19.64 -9.69
CA GLY A 146 1.70 -20.57 -8.58
C GLY A 146 0.96 -21.88 -8.74
N ARG A 147 -0.32 -21.82 -9.11
CA ARG A 147 -1.10 -23.05 -9.39
C ARG A 147 -0.56 -23.82 -10.58
N ALA A 148 -0.12 -23.13 -11.64
CA ALA A 148 0.45 -23.79 -12.83
C ALA A 148 1.77 -24.50 -12.51
N ILE A 149 2.60 -23.92 -11.64
CA ILE A 149 3.86 -24.52 -11.17
C ILE A 149 3.56 -25.74 -10.28
N GLN A 150 2.64 -25.63 -9.33
CA GLN A 150 2.26 -26.73 -8.44
C GLN A 150 1.62 -27.93 -9.17
N GLN A 151 0.97 -27.71 -10.32
CA GLN A 151 0.36 -28.77 -11.12
C GLN A 151 1.35 -29.52 -12.03
N GLN A 152 2.60 -29.09 -12.15
CA GLN A 152 3.65 -29.74 -12.94
C GLN A 152 4.93 -29.98 -12.11
N PRO A 153 4.87 -30.77 -11.04
CA PRO A 153 6.00 -30.96 -10.13
C PRO A 153 7.23 -31.60 -10.78
N GLU A 154 7.08 -32.32 -11.88
CA GLU A 154 8.19 -32.97 -12.58
C GLU A 154 9.05 -32.02 -13.45
N LYS A 155 8.59 -30.79 -13.65
CA LYS A 155 9.27 -29.77 -14.49
C LYS A 155 9.77 -28.55 -13.74
N THR A 156 9.43 -28.41 -12.46
CA THR A 156 9.87 -27.29 -11.62
C THR A 156 11.13 -27.64 -10.89
N THR A 157 12.19 -26.90 -11.13
CA THR A 157 13.40 -26.97 -10.32
C THR A 157 13.15 -26.26 -8.98
N ASP A 158 13.87 -26.65 -7.92
CA ASP A 158 13.82 -25.98 -6.61
C ASP A 158 14.06 -24.46 -6.74
N GLU A 159 14.83 -24.02 -7.74
CA GLU A 159 15.08 -22.63 -8.08
C GLU A 159 13.82 -21.89 -8.57
N SER A 160 12.92 -22.55 -9.32
CA SER A 160 11.68 -21.96 -9.80
C SER A 160 10.67 -21.75 -8.68
N ASN A 161 10.60 -22.67 -7.73
CA ASN A 161 9.76 -22.54 -6.53
C ASN A 161 10.28 -21.42 -5.62
N ALA A 162 11.60 -21.36 -5.40
CA ALA A 162 12.22 -20.30 -4.62
C ALA A 162 12.00 -18.91 -5.24
N LEU A 163 12.07 -18.78 -6.56
CA LEU A 163 11.78 -17.53 -7.27
C LEU A 163 10.31 -17.12 -7.12
N PHE A 164 9.41 -18.08 -7.18
CA PHE A 164 7.99 -17.82 -6.99
C PHE A 164 7.68 -17.34 -5.57
N ASP A 165 8.25 -17.98 -4.55
CA ASP A 165 8.09 -17.56 -3.15
C ASP A 165 8.60 -16.14 -2.93
N VAL A 166 9.74 -15.77 -3.52
CA VAL A 166 10.26 -14.40 -3.48
C VAL A 166 9.29 -13.40 -4.12
N VAL A 167 8.65 -13.75 -5.25
CA VAL A 167 7.67 -12.86 -5.91
C VAL A 167 6.42 -12.68 -5.07
N VAL A 168 5.91 -13.75 -4.44
CA VAL A 168 4.77 -13.68 -3.52
C VAL A 168 5.09 -12.82 -2.30
N ASP A 169 6.23 -13.05 -1.65
CA ASP A 169 6.69 -12.27 -0.50
C ASP A 169 6.91 -10.79 -0.86
N TYR A 170 7.47 -10.52 -2.05
CA TYR A 170 7.65 -9.15 -2.55
C TYR A 170 6.33 -8.42 -2.79
N THR A 171 5.33 -9.11 -3.35
CA THR A 171 4.00 -8.53 -3.57
C THR A 171 3.32 -8.17 -2.26
N TYR A 172 3.44 -9.03 -1.25
CA TYR A 172 2.90 -8.74 0.08
C TYR A 172 3.65 -7.59 0.78
N ALA A 173 4.98 -7.56 0.65
CA ALA A 173 5.79 -6.46 1.17
C ALA A 173 5.40 -5.11 0.55
N LEU A 174 5.11 -5.07 -0.76
CA LEU A 174 4.61 -3.88 -1.42
C LEU A 174 3.27 -3.41 -0.86
N ASP A 175 2.33 -4.33 -0.58
CA ASP A 175 1.06 -4.00 0.06
C ASP A 175 1.24 -3.45 1.48
N THR A 176 2.16 -4.05 2.23
CA THR A 176 2.47 -3.58 3.59
C THR A 176 3.08 -2.18 3.55
N LEU A 177 3.99 -1.91 2.60
CA LEU A 177 4.55 -0.57 2.38
C LEU A 177 3.48 0.43 1.93
N ASP A 178 2.54 0.02 1.08
CA ASP A 178 1.42 0.85 0.67
C ASP A 178 0.53 1.24 1.86
N ASN A 179 0.18 0.28 2.69
CA ASN A 179 -0.57 0.54 3.91
C ASN A 179 0.22 1.40 4.91
N TYR A 180 1.55 1.28 4.93
CA TYR A 180 2.46 2.14 5.69
C TYR A 180 2.37 3.59 5.21
N ASP A 181 2.54 3.84 3.91
CA ASP A 181 2.52 5.17 3.31
C ASP A 181 1.19 5.91 3.57
N TYR A 182 0.08 5.16 3.62
CA TYR A 182 -1.25 5.72 3.89
C TYR A 182 -1.67 5.66 5.36
N GLN A 183 -0.78 5.26 6.27
CA GLN A 183 -1.07 5.11 7.71
C GLN A 183 -2.27 4.19 8.00
N ARG A 184 -2.46 3.15 7.17
CA ARG A 184 -3.59 2.18 7.25
C ARG A 184 -3.19 0.84 7.87
N LEU A 185 -1.95 0.71 8.36
CA LEU A 185 -1.50 -0.51 9.01
C LEU A 185 -2.28 -0.76 10.29
N HIS A 186 -2.92 -1.91 10.36
CA HIS A 186 -3.63 -2.39 11.54
C HIS A 186 -2.99 -3.68 12.03
N ILE A 187 -2.99 -3.87 13.35
CA ILE A 187 -2.62 -5.13 13.99
C ILE A 187 -3.90 -5.94 14.15
N ALA A 188 -3.97 -7.09 13.50
CA ALA A 188 -5.12 -7.99 13.55
C ALA A 188 -4.66 -9.46 13.53
N LYS A 189 -5.54 -10.36 13.96
CA LYS A 189 -5.34 -11.83 13.93
C LYS A 189 -4.02 -12.28 14.56
N THR A 190 -3.68 -11.70 15.71
CA THR A 190 -2.46 -11.98 16.44
C THR A 190 -2.66 -13.08 17.48
N THR A 191 -1.56 -13.72 17.91
CA THR A 191 -1.52 -14.79 18.88
C THR A 191 -1.47 -14.23 20.30
N LYS A 192 -2.44 -14.56 21.14
CA LYS A 192 -2.51 -14.12 22.54
C LYS A 192 -1.85 -15.09 23.52
N GLU A 193 -1.83 -16.37 23.18
CA GLU A 193 -1.21 -17.40 24.00
C GLU A 193 0.31 -17.31 23.87
N GLU A 194 0.99 -17.04 24.97
CA GLU A 194 2.46 -16.93 25.05
C GLU A 194 3.01 -18.06 25.91
N PRO A 195 3.31 -19.24 25.32
CA PRO A 195 3.85 -20.37 26.06
C PRO A 195 5.28 -20.14 26.57
N PHE A 196 6.01 -19.21 25.96
CA PHE A 196 7.39 -18.90 26.33
C PHE A 196 7.54 -17.43 26.69
N HIS A 197 8.02 -17.16 27.92
CA HIS A 197 8.33 -15.83 28.42
C HIS A 197 9.83 -15.55 28.35
N ALA A 198 10.23 -14.53 27.57
CA ALA A 198 11.63 -14.15 27.47
C ALA A 198 12.09 -13.45 28.75
N THR A 199 13.20 -13.92 29.32
CA THR A 199 13.91 -13.26 30.41
C THR A 199 15.28 -12.76 29.94
N TYR A 200 15.87 -11.86 30.70
CA TYR A 200 17.22 -11.40 30.43
C TYR A 200 18.22 -12.57 30.39
N GLU A 201 18.12 -13.50 31.34
CA GLU A 201 19.04 -14.63 31.47
C GLU A 201 18.96 -15.58 30.27
N ASN A 202 17.74 -15.94 29.82
CA ASN A 202 17.59 -16.85 28.69
C ASN A 202 17.95 -16.16 27.35
N ALA A 203 17.72 -14.85 27.21
CA ALA A 203 18.16 -14.09 26.05
C ALA A 203 19.70 -13.94 25.98
N MET A 204 20.37 -13.70 27.12
CA MET A 204 21.83 -13.66 27.19
C MET A 204 22.46 -15.02 26.88
N HIS A 205 21.85 -16.12 27.34
CA HIS A 205 22.28 -17.46 26.99
C HIS A 205 22.25 -17.69 25.47
N GLU A 206 21.21 -17.24 24.78
CA GLU A 206 21.08 -17.33 23.33
C GLU A 206 22.14 -16.49 22.61
N ILE A 207 22.46 -15.30 23.15
CA ILE A 207 23.56 -14.46 22.63
C ILE A 207 24.91 -15.15 22.79
N ASP A 208 25.14 -15.86 23.89
CA ASP A 208 26.38 -16.62 24.10
C ASP A 208 26.51 -17.78 23.12
N ILE A 209 25.45 -18.49 22.81
CA ILE A 209 25.41 -19.51 21.73
C ILE A 209 25.76 -18.87 20.39
N LEU A 210 25.16 -17.72 20.08
CA LEU A 210 25.42 -16.97 18.85
C LEU A 210 26.89 -16.54 18.76
N ARG A 211 27.45 -16.06 19.88
CA ARG A 211 28.87 -15.67 19.99
C ARG A 211 29.80 -16.84 19.69
N GLN A 212 29.54 -18.01 20.25
CA GLN A 212 30.34 -19.22 20.01
C GLN A 212 30.29 -19.66 18.53
N LYS A 213 29.13 -19.50 17.88
CA LYS A 213 28.90 -19.94 16.52
C LYS A 213 29.45 -18.97 15.46
N PHE A 214 29.33 -17.65 15.69
CA PHE A 214 29.61 -16.61 14.70
C PHE A 214 30.51 -15.48 15.20
N GLY A 215 30.99 -15.55 16.43
CA GLY A 215 31.81 -14.52 17.07
C GLY A 215 33.21 -14.43 16.48
N GLY A 216 33.38 -13.69 15.39
CA GLY A 216 34.69 -13.33 14.85
C GLY A 216 35.37 -12.16 15.59
N SER A 217 34.60 -11.38 16.38
CA SER A 217 35.08 -10.23 17.13
C SER A 217 35.00 -10.48 18.64
N VAL A 218 36.04 -10.13 19.36
CA VAL A 218 36.07 -10.19 20.84
C VAL A 218 35.01 -9.28 21.46
N LEU A 219 34.54 -8.28 20.73
CA LEU A 219 33.53 -7.32 21.18
C LEU A 219 32.09 -7.77 20.91
N PHE A 220 31.89 -8.84 20.15
CA PHE A 220 30.56 -9.33 19.76
C PHE A 220 29.74 -9.72 20.99
N GLY A 221 28.54 -9.13 21.14
CA GLY A 221 27.61 -9.43 22.21
C GLY A 221 28.04 -8.94 23.59
N ASN A 222 29.11 -8.16 23.71
CA ASN A 222 29.47 -7.53 24.98
C ASN A 222 28.55 -6.33 25.23
N GLU A 223 27.81 -6.36 26.34
CA GLU A 223 26.95 -5.26 26.74
C GLU A 223 27.76 -3.99 27.06
N LYS A 224 27.21 -2.84 26.69
CA LYS A 224 27.77 -1.52 27.02
C LYS A 224 27.22 -1.00 28.34
N ASP A 225 25.96 -1.32 28.61
CA ASP A 225 25.18 -0.84 29.75
C ASP A 225 23.96 -1.75 30.01
N GLU A 226 23.05 -1.34 30.90
CA GLU A 226 21.86 -2.10 31.25
C GLU A 226 20.70 -1.96 30.22
N SER A 227 20.90 -1.34 29.06
CA SER A 227 19.85 -1.07 28.09
C SER A 227 19.25 -2.35 27.49
N PHE A 228 20.02 -3.42 27.37
CA PHE A 228 19.49 -4.72 26.91
C PHE A 228 18.51 -5.32 27.91
N LYS A 229 18.84 -5.31 29.20
CA LYS A 229 17.93 -5.77 30.26
C LYS A 229 16.65 -4.94 30.29
N SER A 230 16.77 -3.62 30.08
CA SER A 230 15.62 -2.73 29.94
C SER A 230 14.78 -3.10 28.69
N SER A 231 15.41 -3.44 27.55
CA SER A 231 14.71 -3.84 26.33
C SER A 231 13.86 -5.10 26.54
N ILE A 232 14.38 -6.10 27.24
CA ILE A 232 13.60 -7.31 27.58
C ILE A 232 12.41 -6.95 28.48
N GLY A 233 12.60 -6.10 29.50
CA GLY A 233 11.52 -5.66 30.37
C GLY A 233 10.43 -4.86 29.65
N GLN A 234 10.81 -4.06 28.66
CA GLN A 234 9.87 -3.19 27.95
C GLN A 234 8.86 -3.96 27.08
N ILE A 235 9.18 -5.14 26.55
CA ILE A 235 8.20 -5.92 25.75
C ILE A 235 7.05 -6.45 26.62
N TYR A 236 7.20 -6.48 27.95
CA TYR A 236 6.19 -6.90 28.94
C TYR A 236 5.62 -5.74 29.74
N GLN A 237 5.86 -4.50 29.30
CA GLN A 237 5.38 -3.33 30.00
C GLN A 237 3.86 -3.24 29.98
N THR A 238 3.29 -2.87 31.12
CA THR A 238 1.85 -2.64 31.31
C THR A 238 1.56 -1.18 31.59
N PHE A 239 0.39 -0.72 31.17
CA PHE A 239 -0.16 0.56 31.56
C PHE A 239 -1.58 0.35 32.08
N ASP A 240 -1.84 0.82 33.29
CA ASP A 240 -3.12 0.62 33.99
C ASP A 240 -3.59 -0.85 34.00
N GLY A 241 -2.64 -1.77 34.28
CA GLY A 241 -2.89 -3.22 34.34
C GLY A 241 -3.09 -3.91 32.96
N THR A 242 -2.97 -3.17 31.86
CA THR A 242 -3.09 -3.71 30.50
C THR A 242 -1.73 -3.75 29.83
N GLU A 243 -1.38 -4.86 29.21
CA GLU A 243 -0.14 -4.98 28.43
C GLU A 243 -0.13 -4.01 27.25
N LEU A 244 0.99 -3.30 27.04
CA LEU A 244 1.17 -2.42 25.90
C LEU A 244 1.31 -3.19 24.57
N TYR A 245 1.82 -4.42 24.64
CA TYR A 245 2.04 -5.33 23.53
C TYR A 245 1.35 -6.67 23.82
N PRO A 246 0.01 -6.77 23.59
CA PRO A 246 -0.80 -7.89 24.10
C PRO A 246 -0.66 -9.18 23.28
N SER A 247 0.10 -9.20 22.21
CA SER A 247 0.30 -10.38 21.37
C SER A 247 1.77 -10.76 21.24
N VAL A 248 2.00 -12.03 20.93
CA VAL A 248 3.35 -12.57 20.73
C VAL A 248 4.05 -11.86 19.57
N GLU A 249 3.33 -11.56 18.49
CA GLU A 249 3.86 -10.85 17.32
C GLU A 249 4.28 -9.42 17.67
N GLU A 250 3.51 -8.71 18.50
CA GLU A 250 3.85 -7.35 18.94
C GLU A 250 5.08 -7.36 19.84
N LYS A 251 5.16 -8.32 20.78
CA LYS A 251 6.34 -8.50 21.65
C LYS A 251 7.59 -8.85 20.81
N ALA A 252 7.47 -9.75 19.83
CA ALA A 252 8.55 -10.07 18.91
C ALA A 252 9.02 -8.85 18.12
N ALA A 253 8.08 -8.08 17.56
CA ALA A 253 8.37 -6.86 16.81
C ALA A 253 9.05 -5.80 17.68
N MET A 254 8.58 -5.61 18.92
CA MET A 254 9.21 -4.70 19.88
C MET A 254 10.60 -5.15 20.27
N LEU A 255 10.83 -6.46 20.48
CA LEU A 255 12.16 -7.00 20.78
C LEU A 255 13.14 -6.68 19.64
N LEU A 256 12.74 -6.94 18.38
CA LEU A 256 13.53 -6.60 17.20
C LEU A 256 13.85 -5.09 17.16
N TYR A 257 12.85 -4.26 17.39
CA TYR A 257 12.98 -2.80 17.37
C TYR A 257 13.96 -2.31 18.45
N LEU A 258 13.73 -2.67 19.70
CA LEU A 258 14.51 -2.16 20.84
C LEU A 258 15.98 -2.60 20.78
N VAL A 259 16.25 -3.88 20.49
CA VAL A 259 17.63 -4.38 20.40
C VAL A 259 18.39 -3.74 19.23
N THR A 260 17.68 -3.47 18.13
CA THR A 260 18.28 -2.76 16.98
C THR A 260 18.58 -1.29 17.31
N LYS A 261 17.64 -0.60 17.99
CA LYS A 261 17.74 0.86 18.24
C LYS A 261 18.64 1.23 19.40
N ASN A 262 18.60 0.47 20.48
CA ASN A 262 19.30 0.83 21.73
C ASN A 262 20.81 0.64 21.61
N HIS A 263 21.29 -0.10 20.58
CA HIS A 263 22.71 -0.38 20.41
C HIS A 263 23.40 -0.87 21.70
N SER A 264 22.71 -1.75 22.43
CA SER A 264 23.11 -2.23 23.77
C SER A 264 24.44 -2.98 23.79
N PHE A 265 24.91 -3.47 22.62
CA PHE A 265 26.13 -4.25 22.51
C PHE A 265 27.22 -3.48 21.77
N SER A 266 28.47 -3.80 22.11
CA SER A 266 29.67 -3.19 21.51
C SER A 266 29.80 -3.56 20.03
N ASP A 267 29.37 -4.77 19.63
CA ASP A 267 29.34 -5.25 18.26
C ASP A 267 28.18 -6.26 18.10
N GLY A 268 27.67 -6.38 16.86
CA GLY A 268 26.68 -7.39 16.47
C GLY A 268 25.21 -7.04 16.71
N ASN A 269 24.86 -5.80 17.09
CA ASN A 269 23.49 -5.44 17.48
C ASN A 269 22.40 -5.88 16.50
N LYS A 270 22.57 -5.67 15.19
CA LYS A 270 21.57 -6.07 14.18
C LYS A 270 21.42 -7.59 14.09
N ARG A 271 22.54 -8.33 14.17
CA ARG A 271 22.55 -9.81 14.14
C ARG A 271 21.92 -10.39 15.40
N ILE A 272 22.25 -9.82 16.56
CA ILE A 272 21.67 -10.20 17.85
C ILE A 272 20.17 -9.94 17.83
N ALA A 273 19.71 -8.76 17.38
CA ALA A 273 18.29 -8.42 17.27
C ALA A 273 17.53 -9.41 16.38
N ALA A 274 18.05 -9.73 15.21
CA ALA A 274 17.47 -10.70 14.29
C ALA A 274 17.41 -12.12 14.89
N THR A 275 18.47 -12.55 15.57
CA THR A 275 18.52 -13.87 16.22
C THR A 275 17.51 -13.97 17.36
N LEU A 276 17.44 -12.97 18.24
CA LEU A 276 16.50 -12.96 19.36
C LEU A 276 15.05 -12.88 18.89
N PHE A 277 14.78 -12.16 17.83
CA PHE A 277 13.47 -12.14 17.19
C PHE A 277 13.04 -13.54 16.72
N LEU A 278 13.89 -14.24 15.95
CA LEU A 278 13.60 -15.59 15.46
C LEU A 278 13.50 -16.60 16.63
N TRP A 279 14.38 -16.48 17.60
CA TRP A 279 14.35 -17.30 18.82
C TRP A 279 13.06 -17.14 19.61
N PHE A 280 12.60 -15.89 19.80
CA PHE A 280 11.35 -15.61 20.51
C PHE A 280 10.15 -16.16 19.76
N MET A 281 10.09 -15.95 18.44
CA MET A 281 9.03 -16.51 17.58
C MET A 281 9.02 -18.04 17.61
N ASN A 282 10.19 -18.67 17.54
CA ASN A 282 10.31 -20.14 17.56
C ASN A 282 9.84 -20.76 18.87
N ASN A 283 10.24 -20.20 20.01
CA ASN A 283 9.84 -20.69 21.32
C ASN A 283 8.34 -20.46 21.61
N ASN A 284 7.73 -19.49 20.93
CA ASN A 284 6.29 -19.22 20.99
C ASN A 284 5.49 -19.91 19.86
N ASN A 285 6.10 -20.82 19.10
CA ASN A 285 5.48 -21.63 18.05
C ASN A 285 4.85 -20.81 16.90
N ILE A 286 5.33 -19.56 16.67
CA ILE A 286 4.85 -18.70 15.59
C ILE A 286 5.87 -18.44 14.49
N LEU A 287 7.04 -19.08 14.52
CA LEU A 287 8.06 -18.91 13.48
C LEU A 287 7.70 -19.62 12.17
N TYR A 288 7.06 -20.78 12.28
CA TYR A 288 6.70 -21.60 11.13
C TYR A 288 5.19 -21.65 10.94
N ARG A 289 4.76 -21.74 9.66
CA ARG A 289 3.37 -22.02 9.30
C ARG A 289 3.07 -23.51 9.44
N PRO A 290 1.79 -23.91 9.40
CA PRO A 290 1.41 -25.35 9.44
C PRO A 290 2.01 -26.20 8.31
N ASP A 291 2.36 -25.59 7.19
CA ASP A 291 3.03 -26.24 6.05
C ASP A 291 4.55 -26.36 6.23
N GLY A 292 5.12 -25.88 7.34
CA GLY A 292 6.54 -25.91 7.65
C GLY A 292 7.34 -24.74 7.08
N SER A 293 6.73 -23.84 6.30
CA SER A 293 7.42 -22.64 5.80
C SER A 293 7.62 -21.60 6.91
N LYS A 294 8.70 -20.81 6.84
CA LYS A 294 8.92 -19.69 7.76
C LYS A 294 7.88 -18.59 7.48
N ARG A 295 7.37 -17.94 8.53
CA ARG A 295 6.48 -16.78 8.39
C ARG A 295 7.19 -15.53 7.84
N ILE A 296 8.50 -15.45 8.03
CA ILE A 296 9.33 -14.34 7.54
C ILE A 296 10.58 -14.88 6.86
N ALA A 297 10.86 -14.40 5.65
CA ALA A 297 12.06 -14.78 4.93
C ALA A 297 13.31 -14.10 5.51
N ASP A 298 14.48 -14.75 5.39
CA ASP A 298 15.71 -14.25 5.98
C ASP A 298 16.15 -12.89 5.38
N ASN A 299 15.94 -12.68 4.06
CA ASN A 299 16.22 -11.42 3.39
C ASN A 299 15.26 -10.29 3.84
N THR A 300 14.00 -10.61 4.10
CA THR A 300 13.02 -9.66 4.66
C THR A 300 13.43 -9.23 6.07
N LEU A 301 13.91 -10.16 6.89
CA LEU A 301 14.40 -9.84 8.24
C LEU A 301 15.62 -8.92 8.20
N VAL A 302 16.57 -9.15 7.28
CA VAL A 302 17.72 -8.25 7.06
C VAL A 302 17.25 -6.85 6.68
N ALA A 303 16.31 -6.72 5.73
CA ALA A 303 15.74 -5.44 5.33
C ALA A 303 15.06 -4.72 6.51
N LEU A 304 14.27 -5.43 7.33
CA LEU A 304 13.62 -4.88 8.52
C LEU A 304 14.62 -4.34 9.55
N THR A 305 15.70 -5.07 9.83
CA THR A 305 16.72 -4.58 10.77
C THR A 305 17.40 -3.30 10.27
N LEU A 306 17.60 -3.17 8.95
CA LEU A 306 18.14 -1.94 8.35
C LEU A 306 17.13 -0.79 8.42
N MET A 307 15.86 -1.03 8.06
CA MET A 307 14.78 -0.04 8.17
C MET A 307 14.64 0.48 9.61
N ILE A 308 14.59 -0.42 10.59
CA ILE A 308 14.51 -0.05 12.00
C ILE A 308 15.73 0.78 12.41
N ALA A 309 16.93 0.39 12.00
CA ALA A 309 18.16 1.12 12.36
C ALA A 309 18.11 2.58 11.87
N GLU A 310 17.62 2.82 10.65
CA GLU A 310 17.53 4.15 10.03
C GLU A 310 16.26 4.92 10.44
N SER A 311 15.22 4.27 10.99
CA SER A 311 13.97 4.92 11.39
C SER A 311 14.19 5.96 12.50
N LYS A 312 13.31 6.94 12.61
CA LYS A 312 13.28 7.89 13.73
C LYS A 312 12.55 7.30 14.94
N THR A 313 12.80 7.86 16.12
CA THR A 313 12.15 7.38 17.36
C THR A 313 10.63 7.53 17.31
N GLU A 314 10.12 8.58 16.66
CA GLU A 314 8.70 8.85 16.48
C GLU A 314 8.01 7.82 15.57
N GLU A 315 8.79 7.08 14.77
CA GLU A 315 8.30 6.05 13.84
C GLU A 315 8.20 4.65 14.50
N LYS A 316 8.48 4.53 15.80
CA LYS A 316 8.47 3.26 16.53
C LYS A 316 7.20 2.45 16.28
N ASP A 317 6.04 3.05 16.54
CA ASP A 317 4.75 2.34 16.49
C ASP A 317 4.42 1.86 15.09
N ILE A 318 4.85 2.62 14.07
CA ILE A 318 4.64 2.22 12.69
C ILE A 318 5.61 1.12 12.27
N MET A 319 6.87 1.14 12.74
CA MET A 319 7.82 0.06 12.51
C MET A 319 7.35 -1.26 13.11
N VAL A 320 6.82 -1.22 14.34
CA VAL A 320 6.22 -2.39 15.01
C VAL A 320 5.06 -2.95 14.17
N LYS A 321 4.14 -2.09 13.69
CA LYS A 321 3.03 -2.51 12.83
C LYS A 321 3.51 -3.15 11.52
N VAL A 322 4.55 -2.61 10.89
CA VAL A 322 5.17 -3.20 9.68
C VAL A 322 5.65 -4.62 9.97
N VAL A 323 6.41 -4.80 11.05
CA VAL A 323 6.94 -6.12 11.42
C VAL A 323 5.81 -7.11 11.70
N VAL A 324 4.79 -6.72 12.49
CA VAL A 324 3.64 -7.57 12.80
C VAL A 324 2.88 -7.99 11.54
N ASN A 325 2.64 -7.05 10.62
CA ASN A 325 1.96 -7.37 9.37
C ASN A 325 2.77 -8.33 8.50
N LEU A 326 4.11 -8.20 8.47
CA LEU A 326 4.98 -9.12 7.73
C LEU A 326 5.04 -10.52 8.35
N ILE A 327 4.90 -10.65 9.67
CA ILE A 327 4.76 -11.95 10.35
C ILE A 327 3.42 -12.60 9.99
N ASN A 328 2.35 -11.82 9.89
CA ASN A 328 0.96 -12.28 9.76
C ASN A 328 0.44 -12.33 8.31
N GLN A 329 1.29 -12.56 7.33
CA GLN A 329 0.95 -12.61 5.90
C GLN A 329 -0.21 -13.54 5.53
N ALA A 330 -0.40 -14.62 6.27
CA ALA A 330 -1.35 -15.68 5.93
C ALA A 330 -2.68 -15.57 6.68
N ASN A 331 -2.94 -14.47 7.37
CA ASN A 331 -4.15 -14.32 8.17
C ASN A 331 -5.26 -13.62 7.41
#